data_9427ac74586b1c6c5f1ea21ba23b974a
#
_entry.id   9427ac74586b1c6c5f1ea21ba23b974a
#
_cell.length_a   1.000
_cell.length_b   1.000
_cell.length_c   1.000
_cell.angle_alpha   90.00
_cell.angle_beta   90.00
_cell.angle_gamma   90.00
#
_symmetry.space_group_name_H-M   'P 1'
#
loop_
_entity.id
_entity.type
_entity.pdbx_description
1 polymer ?
#
loop_
_entity_poly.entity_id
_entity_poly.type
_entity_poly.pdbx_seq_one_letter_code
_entity_poly.pdbx_strand_id
1 'polypeptide(L)'
;PEFIQAVEEVLESLEPVIKAHPEYEDMAILERLTEPERTLMFKVPWMDDDGQVQVNRGYRVQFSSAIGPYKGGLRLHPSVNLGIIKFLGFEQIFKNALTTLPIGGGKGGSDFDPQGKSDNEIMRFCQSFMTELYRHIGPDVDVPAGDIGTGAREIGYMYGQYRRIRGAFENGVLTGKPLPYGGSLIRPEATGFGACYYGKEV
;
A
#
# COMPACT_ATOMS: atom_id res chain seq x y z
N PRO A 1 -2.06 -16.50 -9.49
CA PRO A 1 -0.85 -16.80 -10.29
C PRO A 1 0.31 -15.87 -9.92
N GLU A 2 0.14 -14.54 -9.97
CA GLU A 2 1.19 -13.54 -9.81
C GLU A 2 1.89 -13.62 -8.44
N PHE A 3 1.13 -13.81 -7.38
CA PHE A 3 1.69 -13.93 -6.02
C PHE A 3 2.56 -15.18 -5.87
N ILE A 4 2.10 -16.34 -6.36
CA ILE A 4 2.83 -17.59 -6.25
C ILE A 4 4.12 -17.51 -7.05
N GLN A 5 4.08 -17.01 -8.28
CA GLN A 5 5.25 -16.82 -9.11
C GLN A 5 6.31 -15.94 -8.42
N ALA A 6 5.91 -14.80 -7.86
CA ALA A 6 6.84 -13.91 -7.17
C ALA A 6 7.47 -14.56 -5.92
N VAL A 7 6.68 -15.36 -5.19
CA VAL A 7 7.20 -16.12 -4.04
C VAL A 7 8.25 -17.12 -4.50
N GLU A 8 7.98 -17.91 -5.53
CA GLU A 8 8.91 -18.92 -6.07
C GLU A 8 10.23 -18.26 -6.51
N GLU A 9 10.18 -17.18 -7.30
CA GLU A 9 11.36 -16.47 -7.80
C GLU A 9 12.22 -15.90 -6.66
N VAL A 10 11.58 -15.32 -5.63
CA VAL A 10 12.31 -14.75 -4.48
C VAL A 10 12.90 -15.85 -3.60
N LEU A 11 12.16 -16.94 -3.33
CA LEU A 11 12.66 -18.06 -2.53
C LEU A 11 13.87 -18.75 -3.17
N GLU A 12 13.86 -18.93 -4.49
CA GLU A 12 15.04 -19.43 -5.22
C GLU A 12 16.25 -18.51 -5.00
N SER A 13 16.05 -17.20 -5.03
CA SER A 13 17.11 -16.21 -4.80
C SER A 13 17.64 -16.23 -3.36
N LEU A 14 16.83 -16.63 -2.39
CA LEU A 14 17.20 -16.70 -0.97
C LEU A 14 17.89 -18.02 -0.59
N GLU A 15 17.87 -19.06 -1.44
CA GLU A 15 18.43 -20.38 -1.13
C GLU A 15 19.88 -20.33 -0.61
N PRO A 16 20.82 -19.53 -1.19
CA PRO A 16 22.19 -19.43 -0.68
C PRO A 16 22.25 -18.84 0.73
N VAL A 17 21.34 -17.91 1.07
CA VAL A 17 21.27 -17.29 2.40
C VAL A 17 20.79 -18.31 3.43
N ILE A 18 19.76 -19.07 3.11
CA ILE A 18 19.23 -20.12 4.00
C ILE A 18 20.26 -21.20 4.24
N LYS A 19 21.00 -21.63 3.21
CA LYS A 19 22.10 -22.59 3.37
C LYS A 19 23.24 -22.10 4.27
N ALA A 20 23.49 -20.79 4.26
CA ALA A 20 24.50 -20.17 5.12
C ALA A 20 24.00 -19.96 6.58
N HIS A 21 22.69 -19.98 6.80
CA HIS A 21 22.02 -19.68 8.06
C HIS A 21 20.93 -20.72 8.36
N PRO A 22 21.32 -21.98 8.75
CA PRO A 22 20.34 -23.05 9.01
C PRO A 22 19.33 -22.71 10.10
N GLU A 23 19.69 -21.83 11.03
CA GLU A 23 18.80 -21.35 12.09
C GLU A 23 17.53 -20.67 11.54
N TYR A 24 17.54 -20.20 10.31
CA TYR A 24 16.35 -19.59 9.67
C TYR A 24 15.29 -20.63 9.32
N GLU A 25 15.68 -21.86 9.01
CA GLU A 25 14.74 -22.99 8.83
C GLU A 25 14.07 -23.34 10.15
N ASP A 26 14.86 -23.46 11.24
CA ASP A 26 14.34 -23.77 12.57
C ASP A 26 13.33 -22.71 13.06
N MET A 27 13.47 -21.48 12.60
CA MET A 27 12.58 -20.36 12.93
C MET A 27 11.41 -20.19 11.95
N ALA A 28 11.25 -21.07 10.97
CA ALA A 28 10.24 -21.01 9.90
C ALA A 28 10.19 -19.63 9.21
N ILE A 29 11.37 -19.05 8.91
CA ILE A 29 11.46 -17.69 8.35
C ILE A 29 10.82 -17.62 6.97
N LEU A 30 11.01 -18.63 6.13
CA LEU A 30 10.46 -18.62 4.76
C LEU A 30 8.93 -18.67 4.78
N GLU A 31 8.34 -19.53 5.58
CA GLU A 31 6.89 -19.64 5.75
C GLU A 31 6.30 -18.32 6.27
N ARG A 32 6.97 -17.67 7.21
CA ARG A 32 6.54 -16.37 7.76
C ARG A 32 6.69 -15.23 6.77
N LEU A 33 7.66 -15.28 5.87
CA LEU A 33 7.85 -14.29 4.82
C LEU A 33 6.83 -14.41 3.70
N THR A 34 6.25 -15.58 3.49
CA THR A 34 5.33 -15.84 2.38
C THR A 34 3.86 -15.70 2.76
N GLU A 35 3.54 -15.62 4.07
CA GLU A 35 2.17 -15.46 4.53
C GLU A 35 1.94 -14.07 5.13
N PRO A 36 0.95 -13.29 4.65
CA PRO A 36 0.66 -11.97 5.22
C PRO A 36 0.07 -12.10 6.63
N GLU A 37 0.46 -11.19 7.52
CA GLU A 37 -0.05 -11.14 8.89
C GLU A 37 -1.56 -10.89 8.93
N ARG A 38 -2.07 -10.03 8.03
CA ARG A 38 -3.52 -9.72 7.91
C ARG A 38 -3.90 -9.38 6.50
N THR A 39 -5.08 -9.83 6.10
CA THR A 39 -5.71 -9.48 4.83
C THR A 39 -7.10 -8.92 5.10
N LEU A 40 -7.34 -7.71 4.66
CA LEU A 40 -8.63 -7.03 4.74
C LEU A 40 -9.25 -6.95 3.36
N MET A 41 -10.53 -7.28 3.27
CA MET A 41 -11.34 -7.12 2.07
C MET A 41 -12.69 -6.54 2.48
N PHE A 42 -13.10 -5.46 1.83
CA PHE A 42 -14.32 -4.74 2.15
C PHE A 42 -14.99 -4.17 0.91
N LYS A 43 -16.30 -3.95 0.99
CA LYS A 43 -17.05 -3.28 -0.06
C LYS A 43 -16.93 -1.76 0.06
N VAL A 44 -16.90 -1.07 -1.07
CA VAL A 44 -16.80 0.38 -1.17
C VAL A 44 -17.98 0.89 -2.00
N PRO A 45 -19.15 1.15 -1.40
CA PRO A 45 -20.27 1.75 -2.10
C PRO A 45 -20.05 3.26 -2.24
N TRP A 46 -20.30 3.80 -3.43
CA TRP A 46 -20.21 5.23 -3.71
C TRP A 46 -21.25 5.62 -4.77
N MET A 47 -21.56 6.90 -4.86
CA MET A 47 -22.57 7.41 -5.79
C MET A 47 -21.88 8.13 -6.95
N ASP A 48 -22.24 7.79 -8.19
CA ASP A 48 -21.77 8.50 -9.38
C ASP A 48 -22.49 9.85 -9.57
N ASP A 49 -22.14 10.57 -10.61
CA ASP A 49 -22.73 11.90 -10.89
C ASP A 49 -24.17 11.81 -11.41
N ASP A 50 -24.60 10.64 -11.89
CA ASP A 50 -25.98 10.37 -12.29
C ASP A 50 -26.86 9.91 -11.10
N GLY A 51 -26.31 9.88 -9.89
CA GLY A 51 -27.02 9.46 -8.68
C GLY A 51 -27.17 7.95 -8.52
N GLN A 52 -26.45 7.14 -9.31
CA GLN A 52 -26.47 5.69 -9.21
C GLN A 52 -25.45 5.21 -8.20
N VAL A 53 -25.83 4.21 -7.43
CA VAL A 53 -24.92 3.58 -6.46
C VAL A 53 -24.03 2.56 -7.17
N GLN A 54 -22.75 2.79 -7.11
CA GLN A 54 -21.70 1.89 -7.57
C GLN A 54 -21.08 1.17 -6.37
N VAL A 55 -20.55 -0.05 -6.59
CA VAL A 55 -19.90 -0.83 -5.53
C VAL A 55 -18.59 -1.40 -6.06
N ASN A 56 -17.50 -0.98 -5.47
CA ASN A 56 -16.18 -1.54 -5.71
C ASN A 56 -15.70 -2.37 -4.51
N ARG A 57 -14.62 -3.10 -4.71
CA ARG A 57 -13.97 -3.90 -3.68
C ARG A 57 -12.68 -3.23 -3.22
N GLY A 58 -12.55 -3.03 -1.92
CA GLY A 58 -11.33 -2.50 -1.30
C GLY A 58 -10.51 -3.61 -0.66
N TYR A 59 -9.18 -3.45 -0.69
CA TYR A 59 -8.21 -4.39 -0.13
C TYR A 59 -7.14 -3.65 0.67
N ARG A 60 -6.70 -4.26 1.79
CA ARG A 60 -5.46 -3.92 2.46
C ARG A 60 -4.80 -5.20 2.96
N VAL A 61 -3.60 -5.46 2.49
CA VAL A 61 -2.74 -6.54 2.96
C VAL A 61 -1.67 -5.93 3.85
N GLN A 62 -1.75 -6.18 5.13
CA GLN A 62 -0.75 -5.88 6.14
C GLN A 62 0.19 -7.09 6.18
N PHE A 63 1.27 -6.99 5.37
CA PHE A 63 2.04 -8.18 5.05
C PHE A 63 3.01 -8.57 6.16
N SER A 64 3.84 -7.63 6.61
CA SER A 64 4.77 -7.88 7.71
C SER A 64 5.04 -6.61 8.50
N SER A 65 4.98 -6.72 9.82
CA SER A 65 5.36 -5.69 10.80
C SER A 65 6.66 -6.00 11.54
N ALA A 66 7.43 -6.99 11.07
CA ALA A 66 8.63 -7.48 11.77
C ALA A 66 9.68 -6.39 12.05
N ILE A 67 9.79 -5.39 11.17
CA ILE A 67 10.78 -4.30 11.29
C ILE A 67 10.14 -2.92 11.49
N GLY A 68 8.83 -2.82 11.61
CA GLY A 68 8.13 -1.55 11.86
C GLY A 68 6.70 -1.54 11.34
N PRO A 69 5.99 -0.40 11.43
CA PRO A 69 4.62 -0.28 10.94
C PRO A 69 4.49 -0.69 9.47
N TYR A 70 3.35 -1.28 9.10
CA TYR A 70 3.09 -1.61 7.71
C TYR A 70 3.17 -0.34 6.85
N LYS A 71 3.79 -0.44 5.69
CA LYS A 71 3.99 0.70 4.80
C LYS A 71 3.89 0.26 3.35
N GLY A 72 3.05 0.95 2.58
CA GLY A 72 2.94 0.73 1.14
C GLY A 72 1.73 1.38 0.51
N GLY A 73 1.74 1.46 -0.83
CA GLY A 73 0.77 2.21 -1.62
C GLY A 73 -0.64 1.62 -1.66
N LEU A 74 -1.55 2.46 -2.15
CA LEU A 74 -2.92 2.09 -2.51
C LEU A 74 -3.05 2.19 -4.03
N ARG A 75 -3.30 1.08 -4.72
CA ARG A 75 -3.50 1.05 -6.17
C ARG A 75 -4.98 1.15 -6.52
N LEU A 76 -5.35 2.09 -7.36
CA LEU A 76 -6.68 2.22 -7.92
C LEU A 76 -6.63 1.90 -9.42
N HIS A 77 -7.06 0.69 -9.77
CA HIS A 77 -7.02 0.21 -11.15
C HIS A 77 -7.99 -0.97 -11.31
N PRO A 78 -8.71 -1.10 -12.43
CA PRO A 78 -9.70 -2.16 -12.63
C PRO A 78 -9.12 -3.59 -12.57
N SER A 79 -7.82 -3.78 -12.79
CA SER A 79 -7.16 -5.09 -12.65
C SER A 79 -6.92 -5.52 -11.21
N VAL A 80 -7.12 -4.65 -10.23
CA VAL A 80 -6.83 -4.94 -8.82
C VAL A 80 -7.70 -6.07 -8.30
N ASN A 81 -7.05 -7.07 -7.74
CA ASN A 81 -7.65 -8.19 -7.02
C ASN A 81 -6.75 -8.58 -5.85
N LEU A 82 -7.22 -9.50 -5.00
CA LEU A 82 -6.49 -9.90 -3.81
C LEU A 82 -5.12 -10.50 -4.14
N GLY A 83 -5.00 -11.30 -5.21
CA GLY A 83 -3.73 -11.91 -5.63
C GLY A 83 -2.68 -10.85 -5.98
N ILE A 84 -3.06 -9.83 -6.75
CA ILE A 84 -2.19 -8.70 -7.10
C ILE A 84 -1.78 -7.90 -5.86
N ILE A 85 -2.70 -7.66 -4.92
CA ILE A 85 -2.36 -6.92 -3.70
C ILE A 85 -1.44 -7.75 -2.78
N LYS A 86 -1.63 -9.07 -2.68
CA LYS A 86 -0.70 -9.97 -1.97
C LYS A 86 0.69 -9.95 -2.63
N PHE A 87 0.76 -10.08 -3.94
CA PHE A 87 2.00 -9.98 -4.71
C PHE A 87 2.75 -8.67 -4.41
N LEU A 88 2.08 -7.54 -4.58
CA LEU A 88 2.69 -6.24 -4.33
C LEU A 88 3.06 -6.01 -2.86
N GLY A 89 2.31 -6.58 -1.92
CA GLY A 89 2.62 -6.54 -0.50
C GLY A 89 3.87 -7.36 -0.15
N PHE A 90 4.02 -8.52 -0.76
CA PHE A 90 5.21 -9.35 -0.65
C PHE A 90 6.46 -8.64 -1.16
N GLU A 91 6.42 -8.07 -2.36
CA GLU A 91 7.54 -7.26 -2.86
C GLU A 91 7.85 -6.06 -1.96
N GLN A 92 6.81 -5.46 -1.39
CA GLN A 92 6.97 -4.26 -0.54
C GLN A 92 7.76 -4.54 0.73
N ILE A 93 7.70 -5.74 1.32
CA ILE A 93 8.48 -6.05 2.52
C ILE A 93 9.99 -6.01 2.23
N PHE A 94 10.43 -6.58 1.12
CA PHE A 94 11.84 -6.54 0.70
C PHE A 94 12.28 -5.13 0.31
N LYS A 95 11.47 -4.44 -0.48
CA LYS A 95 11.74 -3.05 -0.85
C LYS A 95 11.96 -2.16 0.35
N ASN A 96 11.12 -2.28 1.38
CA ASN A 96 11.24 -1.47 2.59
C ASN A 96 12.44 -1.88 3.44
N ALA A 97 12.71 -3.19 3.58
CA ALA A 97 13.88 -3.68 4.30
C ALA A 97 15.19 -3.15 3.72
N LEU A 98 15.30 -3.05 2.39
CA LEU A 98 16.48 -2.51 1.72
C LEU A 98 16.73 -1.02 1.97
N THR A 99 15.75 -0.28 2.48
CA THR A 99 15.94 1.13 2.88
C THR A 99 16.69 1.29 4.19
N THR A 100 16.86 0.22 4.96
CA THR A 100 17.39 0.21 6.34
C THR A 100 16.54 0.97 7.36
N LEU A 101 15.39 1.50 6.97
CA LEU A 101 14.47 2.20 7.87
C LEU A 101 13.57 1.21 8.63
N PRO A 102 13.11 1.56 9.85
CA PRO A 102 12.25 0.71 10.66
C PRO A 102 10.79 0.78 10.16
N ILE A 103 10.54 0.31 8.97
CA ILE A 103 9.22 0.25 8.33
C ILE A 103 8.95 -1.14 7.77
N GLY A 104 7.80 -1.69 8.11
CA GLY A 104 7.30 -2.96 7.59
C GLY A 104 6.75 -2.84 6.18
N GLY A 105 6.02 -3.83 5.73
CA GLY A 105 5.44 -3.85 4.39
C GLY A 105 3.93 -4.07 4.40
N GLY A 106 3.25 -3.34 3.54
CA GLY A 106 1.83 -3.50 3.29
C GLY A 106 1.45 -2.97 1.91
N LYS A 107 0.32 -3.39 1.41
CA LYS A 107 -0.23 -2.93 0.14
C LYS A 107 -1.74 -2.92 0.18
N GLY A 108 -2.34 -2.01 -0.57
CA GLY A 108 -3.79 -1.96 -0.69
C GLY A 108 -4.25 -1.43 -2.03
N GLY A 109 -5.54 -1.29 -2.17
CA GLY A 109 -6.12 -0.74 -3.39
C GLY A 109 -7.56 -1.17 -3.60
N SER A 110 -8.04 -0.91 -4.80
CA SER A 110 -9.40 -1.23 -5.23
C SER A 110 -9.44 -1.45 -6.74
N ASP A 111 -10.41 -2.23 -7.19
CA ASP A 111 -10.79 -2.38 -8.59
C ASP A 111 -11.50 -1.14 -9.19
N PHE A 112 -11.55 -0.06 -8.43
CA PHE A 112 -12.03 1.25 -8.90
C PHE A 112 -11.12 1.81 -9.99
N ASP A 113 -11.71 2.23 -11.10
CA ASP A 113 -11.01 2.94 -12.17
C ASP A 113 -11.24 4.45 -12.05
N PRO A 114 -10.20 5.23 -11.71
CA PRO A 114 -10.33 6.68 -11.63
C PRO A 114 -10.34 7.37 -13.00
N GLN A 115 -10.00 6.66 -14.09
CA GLN A 115 -10.00 7.27 -15.42
C GLN A 115 -11.41 7.61 -15.88
N GLY A 116 -11.58 8.84 -16.38
CA GLY A 116 -12.87 9.32 -16.85
C GLY A 116 -13.88 9.67 -15.76
N LYS A 117 -13.52 9.55 -14.48
CA LYS A 117 -14.35 9.96 -13.35
C LYS A 117 -14.16 11.44 -13.02
N SER A 118 -15.24 12.08 -12.58
CA SER A 118 -15.16 13.44 -12.07
C SER A 118 -14.41 13.50 -10.73
N ASP A 119 -13.93 14.69 -10.36
CA ASP A 119 -13.32 14.91 -9.06
C ASP A 119 -14.28 14.60 -7.90
N ASN A 120 -15.58 14.85 -8.10
CA ASN A 120 -16.61 14.56 -7.11
C ASN A 120 -16.84 13.04 -6.94
N GLU A 121 -16.84 12.28 -8.02
CA GLU A 121 -16.94 10.82 -8.01
C GLU A 121 -15.75 10.21 -7.28
N ILE A 122 -14.52 10.64 -7.65
CA ILE A 122 -13.28 10.19 -7.01
C ILE A 122 -13.27 10.54 -5.51
N MET A 123 -13.73 11.74 -5.16
CA MET A 123 -13.84 12.15 -3.76
C MET A 123 -14.82 11.25 -2.98
N ARG A 124 -16.01 10.98 -3.52
CA ARG A 124 -17.00 10.11 -2.89
C ARG A 124 -16.47 8.69 -2.71
N PHE A 125 -15.80 8.16 -3.74
CA PHE A 125 -15.14 6.86 -3.64
C PHE A 125 -14.06 6.85 -2.53
N CYS A 126 -13.14 7.82 -2.53
CA CYS A 126 -12.07 7.93 -1.53
C CYS A 126 -12.61 8.07 -0.11
N GLN A 127 -13.69 8.81 0.08
CA GLN A 127 -14.35 8.96 1.38
C GLN A 127 -14.95 7.63 1.86
N SER A 128 -15.64 6.91 0.98
CA SER A 128 -16.20 5.60 1.28
C SER A 128 -15.10 4.57 1.58
N PHE A 129 -14.06 4.51 0.76
CA PHE A 129 -12.90 3.63 0.96
C PHE A 129 -12.23 3.87 2.32
N MET A 130 -11.99 5.13 2.68
CA MET A 130 -11.36 5.50 3.96
C MET A 130 -12.28 5.22 5.15
N THR A 131 -13.60 5.30 5.00
CA THR A 131 -14.57 4.98 6.06
C THR A 131 -14.45 3.52 6.53
N GLU A 132 -14.04 2.62 5.66
CA GLU A 132 -13.73 1.23 6.04
C GLU A 132 -12.28 1.08 6.53
N LEU A 133 -11.33 1.69 5.83
CA LEU A 133 -9.90 1.48 6.09
C LEU A 133 -9.41 2.13 7.39
N TYR A 134 -9.98 3.25 7.84
CA TYR A 134 -9.45 4.05 8.94
C TYR A 134 -9.25 3.28 10.25
N ARG A 135 -10.04 2.22 10.48
CA ARG A 135 -9.96 1.39 11.69
C ARG A 135 -8.68 0.59 11.80
N HIS A 136 -7.98 0.43 10.68
CA HIS A 136 -6.87 -0.51 10.53
C HIS A 136 -5.54 0.19 10.27
N ILE A 137 -5.55 1.52 10.15
CA ILE A 137 -4.38 2.33 9.82
C ILE A 137 -4.10 3.39 10.89
N GLY A 138 -2.90 3.90 10.90
CA GLY A 138 -2.47 4.95 11.81
C GLY A 138 -0.97 5.19 11.68
N PRO A 139 -0.45 6.31 12.23
CA PRO A 139 0.96 6.67 12.10
C PRO A 139 1.94 5.59 12.56
N ASP A 140 1.57 4.85 13.60
CA ASP A 140 2.41 3.83 14.24
C ASP A 140 1.92 2.39 14.00
N VAL A 141 0.93 2.20 13.12
CA VAL A 141 0.33 0.89 12.82
C VAL A 141 0.50 0.54 11.36
N ASP A 142 -0.05 1.36 10.48
CA ASP A 142 -0.06 1.13 9.02
C ASP A 142 -0.18 2.47 8.30
N VAL A 143 0.78 2.77 7.44
CA VAL A 143 0.88 4.04 6.74
C VAL A 143 0.75 3.83 5.23
N PRO A 144 -0.46 3.96 4.66
CA PRO A 144 -0.66 3.91 3.22
C PRO A 144 0.00 5.08 2.48
N ALA A 145 0.14 4.92 1.17
CA ALA A 145 0.78 5.89 0.29
C ALA A 145 0.12 5.90 -1.09
N GLY A 146 0.57 6.78 -1.98
CA GLY A 146 0.21 6.75 -3.39
C GLY A 146 0.78 5.55 -4.14
N ASP A 147 0.12 5.17 -5.22
CA ASP A 147 0.49 4.13 -6.18
C ASP A 147 -0.24 4.44 -7.51
N ILE A 148 -0.29 3.51 -8.46
CA ILE A 148 -1.04 3.68 -9.71
C ILE A 148 -2.49 4.09 -9.40
N GLY A 149 -2.96 5.16 -10.03
CA GLY A 149 -4.31 5.71 -9.84
C GLY A 149 -4.54 6.47 -8.53
N THR A 150 -3.51 6.61 -7.70
CA THR A 150 -3.60 7.30 -6.40
C THR A 150 -2.49 8.33 -6.28
N GLY A 151 -2.79 9.56 -6.64
CA GLY A 151 -1.89 10.70 -6.52
C GLY A 151 -2.23 11.61 -5.33
N ALA A 152 -1.68 12.82 -5.36
CA ALA A 152 -1.88 13.82 -4.31
C ALA A 152 -3.36 14.18 -4.08
N ARG A 153 -4.18 14.20 -5.14
CA ARG A 153 -5.62 14.45 -5.07
C ARG A 153 -6.34 13.37 -4.25
N GLU A 154 -6.15 12.11 -4.61
CA GLU A 154 -6.79 10.97 -3.95
C GLU A 154 -6.32 10.85 -2.49
N ILE A 155 -5.03 11.01 -2.24
CA ILE A 155 -4.47 11.05 -0.88
C ILE A 155 -5.07 12.21 -0.07
N GLY A 156 -5.27 13.36 -0.69
CA GLY A 156 -5.94 14.51 -0.04
C GLY A 156 -7.38 14.20 0.38
N TYR A 157 -8.17 13.57 -0.49
CA TYR A 157 -9.53 13.14 -0.17
C TYR A 157 -9.56 12.07 0.94
N MET A 158 -8.67 11.10 0.88
CA MET A 158 -8.56 10.05 1.91
C MET A 158 -8.13 10.62 3.26
N TYR A 159 -7.13 11.50 3.28
CA TYR A 159 -6.67 12.16 4.51
C TYR A 159 -7.75 13.05 5.12
N GLY A 160 -8.45 13.82 4.30
CA GLY A 160 -9.57 14.64 4.76
C GLY A 160 -10.66 13.82 5.44
N GLN A 161 -11.02 12.67 4.89
CA GLN A 161 -12.00 11.77 5.48
C GLN A 161 -11.48 11.11 6.77
N TYR A 162 -10.23 10.65 6.77
CA TYR A 162 -9.58 10.11 7.96
C TYR A 162 -9.61 11.11 9.12
N ARG A 163 -9.18 12.36 8.85
CA ARG A 163 -9.20 13.44 9.83
C ARG A 163 -10.61 13.71 10.38
N ARG A 164 -11.63 13.72 9.50
CA ARG A 164 -13.05 13.95 9.93
C ARG A 164 -13.53 12.86 10.86
N ILE A 165 -13.18 11.60 10.61
CA ILE A 165 -13.59 10.46 11.43
C ILE A 165 -12.81 10.43 12.76
N ARG A 166 -11.50 10.63 12.69
CA ARG A 166 -10.62 10.59 13.86
C ARG A 166 -10.76 11.82 14.77
N GLY A 167 -11.16 12.96 14.22
CA GLY A 167 -11.22 14.22 14.95
C GLY A 167 -9.85 14.79 15.33
N ALA A 168 -8.76 14.34 14.68
CA ALA A 168 -7.39 14.70 15.01
C ALA A 168 -6.52 14.88 13.77
N PHE A 169 -5.44 15.66 13.90
CA PHE A 169 -4.42 15.88 12.88
C PHE A 169 -3.28 14.87 13.05
N GLU A 170 -3.48 13.66 12.55
CA GLU A 170 -2.48 12.59 12.55
C GLU A 170 -1.70 12.62 11.23
N ASN A 171 -0.78 13.57 11.07
CA ASN A 171 -0.06 13.79 9.79
C ASN A 171 0.81 12.63 9.33
N GLY A 172 1.15 11.71 10.23
CA GLY A 172 1.94 10.51 9.90
C GLY A 172 1.14 9.40 9.21
N VAL A 173 -0.20 9.48 9.11
CA VAL A 173 -1.03 8.34 8.68
C VAL A 173 -0.94 8.01 7.20
N LEU A 174 -0.70 8.97 6.34
CA LEU A 174 -0.64 8.81 4.89
C LEU A 174 0.58 9.57 4.35
N THR A 175 1.35 8.94 3.47
CA THR A 175 2.40 9.64 2.71
C THR A 175 1.92 10.01 1.31
N GLY A 176 2.58 11.01 0.69
CA GLY A 176 2.15 11.55 -0.60
C GLY A 176 1.18 12.72 -0.49
N LYS A 177 0.96 13.25 0.72
CA LYS A 177 0.18 14.47 0.92
C LYS A 177 0.93 15.68 0.37
N PRO A 178 0.21 16.69 -0.17
CA PRO A 178 0.77 18.03 -0.39
C PRO A 178 1.28 18.67 0.91
N LEU A 179 2.19 19.63 0.78
CA LEU A 179 2.77 20.38 1.91
C LEU A 179 1.71 20.95 2.88
N PRO A 180 0.59 21.57 2.41
CA PRO A 180 -0.42 22.13 3.30
C PRO A 180 -1.07 21.13 4.28
N TYR A 181 -1.00 19.82 3.99
CA TYR A 181 -1.55 18.78 4.88
C TYR A 181 -0.46 17.93 5.55
N GLY A 182 0.76 18.46 5.66
CA GLY A 182 1.85 17.74 6.32
C GLY A 182 2.66 16.80 5.40
N GLY A 183 2.71 17.10 4.11
CA GLY A 183 3.53 16.38 3.13
C GLY A 183 5.02 16.78 3.18
N SER A 184 5.82 16.15 2.33
CA SER A 184 7.27 16.35 2.22
C SER A 184 7.65 16.87 0.84
N LEU A 185 8.75 17.65 0.79
CA LEU A 185 9.40 18.05 -0.45
C LEU A 185 10.11 16.86 -1.13
N ILE A 186 10.36 16.99 -2.44
CA ILE A 186 11.14 16.05 -3.27
C ILE A 186 10.46 14.66 -3.43
N ARG A 187 9.40 14.36 -2.72
CA ARG A 187 8.77 13.04 -2.79
C ARG A 187 8.24 12.66 -4.19
N PRO A 188 7.65 13.57 -4.98
CA PRO A 188 7.21 13.24 -6.34
C PRO A 188 8.35 12.79 -7.25
N GLU A 189 9.52 13.43 -7.14
CA GLU A 189 10.70 13.18 -7.98
C GLU A 189 11.58 12.03 -7.48
N ALA A 190 11.43 11.61 -6.22
CA ALA A 190 12.34 10.69 -5.55
C ALA A 190 12.49 9.35 -6.27
N THR A 191 11.42 8.80 -6.84
CA THR A 191 11.45 7.53 -7.59
C THR A 191 12.27 7.67 -8.87
N GLY A 192 12.12 8.79 -9.59
CA GLY A 192 12.91 9.08 -10.79
C GLY A 192 14.40 9.24 -10.48
N PHE A 193 14.75 9.99 -9.43
CA PHE A 193 16.13 10.10 -8.97
C PHE A 193 16.72 8.74 -8.60
N GLY A 194 15.97 7.91 -7.85
CA GLY A 194 16.41 6.56 -7.48
C GLY A 194 16.69 5.68 -8.69
N ALA A 195 15.82 5.71 -9.70
CA ALA A 195 16.02 4.99 -10.95
C ALA A 195 17.27 5.45 -11.70
N CYS A 196 17.51 6.77 -11.76
CA CYS A 196 18.72 7.32 -12.39
C CYS A 196 19.99 6.94 -11.63
N TYR A 197 19.98 6.98 -10.30
CA TYR A 197 21.14 6.56 -9.50
C TYR A 197 21.45 5.09 -9.70
N TYR A 198 20.43 4.22 -9.64
CA TYR A 198 20.59 2.79 -9.90
C TYR A 198 21.17 2.54 -11.28
N GLY A 199 20.59 3.15 -12.33
CA GLY A 199 21.09 2.98 -13.71
C GLY A 199 22.51 3.53 -13.95
N LYS A 200 23.03 4.36 -13.04
CA LYS A 200 24.44 4.82 -13.09
C LYS A 200 25.41 3.80 -12.49
N GLU A 201 24.95 3.02 -11.51
CA GLU A 201 25.77 2.01 -10.82
C GLU A 201 25.80 0.66 -11.55
N VAL A 202 24.83 0.40 -12.43
CA VAL A 202 24.74 -0.81 -13.30
C VAL A 202 25.36 -0.54 -14.66
#